data_d035f31dd59fbf371003245c92027312
#
_entry.id   d035f31dd59fbf371003245c92027312
#
_cell.length_a   1.000
_cell.length_b   1.000
_cell.length_c   1.000
_cell.angle_alpha   90.00
_cell.angle_beta   90.00
_cell.angle_gamma   90.00
#
_symmetry.space_group_name_H-M   'P 1'
#
loop_
_entity.id
_entity.type
_entity.pdbx_description
1 polymer ?
#
loop_
_entity_poly.entity_id
_entity_poly.type
_entity_poly.pdbx_seq_one_letter_code
_entity_poly.pdbx_strand_id
1 'polypeptide(L)'
;QPAAFVVLGCHFVALLAAVPLLRLLFPVEYRQLNWTFAALVVGFALPLPVIGPLFLLGYRLLLFMEPARNVESKYVLGTTRYLTLPRHELDEVSEPRSVADILNGKDPAARRAAILALRAVEPRKALPLLQKGIQDSDEQVRLLAQTQFNQIIAGLEGRVKSLEAELVSPPRHLNRLLLLAEQYHELVYLGLATDETKTIYLGRAFELLEEATHAAPDNTSVCFLAVKCALKAGQLERARAGLEFLRKKGWSAEVLGPWEAEIAFLERDWELLTRTLRKIDATGALPGVLRGPFDFWLAGAKS
;
A
#
# COMPACT_ATOMS: atom_id res chain seq x y z
N GLN A 1 -16.86 51.32 29.24
CA GLN A 1 -17.40 50.40 28.19
C GLN A 1 -16.85 50.64 26.76
N PRO A 2 -16.46 51.83 26.29
CA PRO A 2 -15.92 51.99 24.93
C PRO A 2 -14.55 51.34 24.73
N ALA A 3 -13.71 51.23 25.76
CA ALA A 3 -12.39 50.62 25.67
C ALA A 3 -12.45 49.13 25.35
N ALA A 4 -13.46 48.41 25.83
CA ALA A 4 -13.61 46.98 25.56
C ALA A 4 -13.91 46.71 24.08
N PHE A 5 -14.71 47.54 23.43
CA PHE A 5 -15.04 47.42 21.99
C PHE A 5 -13.80 47.73 21.11
N VAL A 6 -12.96 48.68 21.53
CA VAL A 6 -11.71 49.00 20.82
C VAL A 6 -10.73 47.84 20.91
N VAL A 7 -10.57 47.25 22.08
CA VAL A 7 -9.68 46.08 22.30
C VAL A 7 -10.16 44.87 21.48
N LEU A 8 -11.49 44.62 21.47
CA LEU A 8 -12.08 43.49 20.68
C LEU A 8 -11.92 43.71 19.17
N GLY A 9 -12.08 44.96 18.72
CA GLY A 9 -11.88 45.35 17.32
C GLY A 9 -10.43 45.18 16.87
N CYS A 10 -9.47 45.68 17.69
CA CYS A 10 -8.05 45.46 17.41
C CYS A 10 -7.65 44.00 17.41
N HIS A 11 -8.23 43.18 18.30
CA HIS A 11 -7.99 41.75 18.33
C HIS A 11 -8.53 41.04 17.09
N PHE A 12 -9.73 41.40 16.61
CA PHE A 12 -10.32 40.88 15.38
C PHE A 12 -9.50 41.25 14.15
N VAL A 13 -8.99 42.48 14.05
CA VAL A 13 -8.12 42.90 12.94
C VAL A 13 -6.78 42.16 12.98
N ALA A 14 -6.21 41.97 14.18
CA ALA A 14 -4.98 41.19 14.35
C ALA A 14 -5.14 39.74 13.96
N LEU A 15 -6.30 39.09 14.24
CA LEU A 15 -6.62 37.74 13.81
C LEU A 15 -6.77 37.62 12.28
N LEU A 16 -7.45 38.59 11.64
CA LEU A 16 -7.57 38.64 10.19
C LEU A 16 -6.21 38.77 9.49
N ALA A 17 -5.29 39.56 10.08
CA ALA A 17 -3.92 39.72 9.58
C ALA A 17 -3.05 38.49 9.85
N ALA A 18 -3.32 37.74 10.92
CA ALA A 18 -2.58 36.51 11.27
C ALA A 18 -2.93 35.32 10.34
N VAL A 19 -4.13 35.26 9.76
CA VAL A 19 -4.56 34.16 8.87
C VAL A 19 -3.60 33.99 7.66
N PRO A 20 -3.25 35.01 6.87
CA PRO A 20 -2.28 34.88 5.79
C PRO A 20 -0.86 34.58 6.27
N LEU A 21 -0.47 35.07 7.47
CA LEU A 21 0.83 34.78 8.06
C LEU A 21 0.95 33.32 8.50
N LEU A 22 -0.11 32.77 9.11
CA LEU A 22 -0.22 31.36 9.43
C LEU A 22 -0.14 30.48 8.18
N ARG A 23 -0.72 30.95 7.06
CA ARG A 23 -0.65 30.26 5.76
C ARG A 23 0.80 30.10 5.25
N LEU A 24 1.66 31.07 5.51
CA LEU A 24 3.09 31.02 5.16
C LEU A 24 3.86 30.04 6.06
N LEU A 25 3.39 29.86 7.27
CA LEU A 25 4.01 29.03 8.30
C LEU A 25 3.65 27.55 8.20
N PHE A 26 2.56 27.14 7.52
CA PHE A 26 2.18 25.74 7.37
C PHE A 26 2.85 25.07 6.16
N PRO A 27 3.17 23.76 6.22
CA PRO A 27 3.69 22.98 5.10
C PRO A 27 2.79 23.10 3.88
N VAL A 28 3.37 22.94 2.66
CA VAL A 28 2.69 23.13 1.38
C VAL A 28 1.43 22.27 1.25
N GLU A 29 1.42 21.09 1.87
CA GLU A 29 0.31 20.13 1.88
C GLU A 29 -0.95 20.65 2.59
N TYR A 30 -0.80 21.56 3.57
CA TYR A 30 -1.90 22.16 4.34
C TYR A 30 -2.27 23.56 3.84
N ARG A 31 -1.64 24.05 2.76
CA ARG A 31 -1.92 25.37 2.17
C ARG A 31 -3.25 25.46 1.39
N GLN A 32 -3.90 24.32 1.13
CA GLN A 32 -5.26 24.33 0.59
C GLN A 32 -6.21 24.80 1.67
N LEU A 33 -6.45 26.13 1.65
CA LEU A 33 -7.33 26.80 2.60
C LEU A 33 -8.79 26.40 2.31
N ASN A 34 -9.22 25.28 2.88
CA ASN A 34 -10.63 25.03 3.03
C ASN A 34 -11.18 26.02 4.03
N TRP A 35 -12.32 26.66 3.71
CA TRP A 35 -13.06 27.58 4.58
C TRP A 35 -13.25 27.03 6.00
N THR A 36 -13.32 25.73 6.17
CA THR A 36 -13.35 25.01 7.46
C THR A 36 -12.11 25.22 8.31
N PHE A 37 -10.89 25.28 7.72
CA PHE A 37 -9.67 25.56 8.48
C PHE A 37 -9.62 27.02 8.96
N ALA A 38 -10.03 27.97 8.12
CA ALA A 38 -10.11 29.38 8.51
C ALA A 38 -11.13 29.59 9.64
N ALA A 39 -12.28 28.93 9.56
CA ALA A 39 -13.32 28.95 10.59
C ALA A 39 -12.83 28.34 11.92
N LEU A 40 -12.05 27.26 11.85
CA LEU A 40 -11.47 26.61 13.02
C LEU A 40 -10.40 27.49 13.72
N VAL A 41 -9.52 28.12 12.93
CA VAL A 41 -8.52 29.06 13.45
C VAL A 41 -9.17 30.26 14.11
N VAL A 42 -10.16 30.86 13.46
CA VAL A 42 -10.92 32.02 13.98
C VAL A 42 -11.74 31.59 15.20
N GLY A 43 -12.41 30.44 15.16
CA GLY A 43 -13.24 29.93 16.24
C GLY A 43 -12.47 29.62 17.52
N PHE A 44 -11.24 29.14 17.41
CA PHE A 44 -10.38 28.90 18.57
C PHE A 44 -9.65 30.16 19.08
N ALA A 45 -9.22 31.04 18.20
CA ALA A 45 -8.45 32.20 18.57
C ALA A 45 -9.30 33.37 19.08
N LEU A 46 -10.60 33.44 18.69
CA LEU A 46 -11.47 34.53 19.08
C LEU A 46 -11.85 34.53 20.58
N PRO A 47 -12.24 33.40 21.21
CA PRO A 47 -12.59 33.39 22.63
C PRO A 47 -11.38 33.44 23.59
N LEU A 48 -10.18 33.11 23.09
CA LEU A 48 -8.97 32.98 23.90
C LEU A 48 -7.81 33.78 23.31
N PRO A 49 -7.77 35.11 23.50
CA PRO A 49 -6.85 36.00 22.78
C PRO A 49 -5.36 35.75 23.00
N VAL A 50 -4.99 35.06 24.07
CA VAL A 50 -3.59 34.73 24.38
C VAL A 50 -3.33 33.20 24.21
N ILE A 51 -4.24 32.38 24.68
CA ILE A 51 -4.09 30.92 24.71
C ILE A 51 -4.27 30.32 23.31
N GLY A 52 -5.15 30.87 22.48
CA GLY A 52 -5.41 30.40 21.12
C GLY A 52 -4.17 30.45 20.22
N PRO A 53 -3.50 31.60 20.08
CA PRO A 53 -2.25 31.69 19.34
C PRO A 53 -1.11 30.86 19.90
N LEU A 54 -0.99 30.72 21.22
CA LEU A 54 -0.01 29.85 21.89
C LEU A 54 -0.26 28.37 21.60
N PHE A 55 -1.52 27.97 21.59
CA PHE A 55 -1.90 26.58 21.24
C PHE A 55 -1.57 26.24 19.77
N LEU A 56 -1.83 27.17 18.84
CA LEU A 56 -1.48 27.01 17.43
C LEU A 56 0.03 26.97 17.22
N LEU A 57 0.79 27.75 17.96
CA LEU A 57 2.26 27.74 17.93
C LEU A 57 2.81 26.43 18.51
N GLY A 58 2.26 25.95 19.62
CA GLY A 58 2.60 24.67 20.24
C GLY A 58 2.26 23.49 19.35
N TYR A 59 1.10 23.49 18.70
CA TYR A 59 0.71 22.48 17.73
C TYR A 59 1.67 22.43 16.52
N ARG A 60 2.10 23.59 16.05
CA ARG A 60 3.11 23.65 15.00
C ARG A 60 4.47 23.11 15.45
N LEU A 61 4.91 23.45 16.68
CA LEU A 61 6.14 22.91 17.24
C LEU A 61 6.09 21.38 17.33
N LEU A 62 4.94 20.82 17.71
CA LEU A 62 4.67 19.38 17.69
C LEU A 62 4.76 18.79 16.28
N LEU A 63 4.17 19.45 15.27
CA LEU A 63 4.29 19.02 13.87
C LEU A 63 5.72 19.13 13.32
N PHE A 64 6.52 20.06 13.87
CA PHE A 64 7.93 20.20 13.49
C PHE A 64 8.82 19.20 14.22
N MET A 65 8.44 18.78 15.43
CA MET A 65 9.13 17.76 16.23
C MET A 65 8.73 16.33 15.81
N GLU A 66 7.56 16.13 15.20
CA GLU A 66 7.35 14.90 14.46
C GLU A 66 8.31 14.94 13.27
N PRO A 67 9.36 14.06 13.25
CA PRO A 67 10.16 13.92 12.03
C PRO A 67 9.14 13.66 10.93
N ALA A 68 9.24 14.42 9.84
CA ALA A 68 8.41 14.25 8.67
C ALA A 68 8.38 12.72 8.42
N ARG A 69 7.37 12.07 8.96
CA ARG A 69 7.11 10.67 8.67
C ARG A 69 6.88 10.72 7.19
N ASN A 70 7.92 10.34 6.46
CA ASN A 70 7.89 10.15 5.04
C ASN A 70 6.75 9.18 4.77
N VAL A 71 5.54 9.72 4.70
CA VAL A 71 4.35 9.00 4.23
C VAL A 71 4.67 8.46 2.84
N GLU A 72 5.47 9.20 2.06
CA GLU A 72 6.03 8.76 0.80
C GLU A 72 6.89 7.50 0.92
N SER A 73 7.73 7.37 1.95
CA SER A 73 8.56 6.16 2.13
C SER A 73 7.75 4.93 2.53
N LYS A 74 6.60 5.10 3.17
CA LYS A 74 5.73 3.97 3.54
C LYS A 74 5.06 3.31 2.33
N TYR A 75 4.82 4.07 1.26
CA TYR A 75 4.16 3.56 0.05
C TYR A 75 5.14 3.02 -0.99
N VAL A 76 6.34 3.61 -1.09
CA VAL A 76 7.41 3.10 -1.99
C VAL A 76 8.04 1.81 -1.44
N LEU A 77 8.10 1.65 -0.11
CA LEU A 77 8.67 0.47 0.55
C LEU A 77 7.71 -0.71 0.72
N GLY A 78 6.43 -0.57 0.35
CA GLY A 78 5.46 -1.67 0.44
C GLY A 78 5.88 -2.92 -0.34
N THR A 79 6.61 -2.75 -1.44
CA THR A 79 7.09 -3.86 -2.28
C THR A 79 8.46 -4.39 -1.90
N THR A 80 9.32 -3.55 -1.30
CA THR A 80 10.68 -3.98 -0.90
C THR A 80 10.73 -4.54 0.52
N ARG A 81 9.75 -4.23 1.36
CA ARG A 81 9.73 -4.65 2.77
C ARG A 81 9.57 -6.17 2.97
N TYR A 82 9.07 -6.89 1.95
CA TYR A 82 8.96 -8.35 2.02
C TYR A 82 10.29 -9.09 1.85
N LEU A 83 11.33 -8.41 1.33
CA LEU A 83 12.64 -9.02 1.09
C LEU A 83 13.72 -8.62 2.11
N THR A 84 13.45 -7.60 2.96
CA THR A 84 14.47 -7.06 3.88
C THR A 84 14.06 -6.99 5.35
N LEU A 85 12.94 -7.61 5.75
CA LEU A 85 12.61 -7.69 7.17
C LEU A 85 13.61 -8.60 7.89
N PRO A 86 14.28 -8.11 8.95
CA PRO A 86 15.08 -8.99 9.81
C PRO A 86 14.16 -10.09 10.36
N ARG A 87 14.66 -11.30 10.34
CA ARG A 87 13.99 -12.56 10.72
C ARG A 87 13.29 -12.52 12.09
N HIS A 88 13.59 -11.53 12.92
CA HIS A 88 13.15 -11.44 14.32
C HIS A 88 11.82 -10.69 14.56
N GLU A 89 11.35 -9.85 13.63
CA GLU A 89 10.09 -9.11 13.83
C GLU A 89 8.85 -9.81 13.25
N LEU A 90 9.03 -10.94 12.57
CA LEU A 90 7.92 -11.73 12.01
C LEU A 90 7.32 -12.73 13.02
N ASP A 91 7.99 -12.98 14.15
CA ASP A 91 7.57 -13.99 15.11
C ASP A 91 6.54 -13.47 16.15
N GLU A 92 6.30 -12.16 16.25
CA GLU A 92 5.39 -11.58 17.25
C GLU A 92 4.02 -11.11 16.72
N VAL A 93 3.78 -11.10 15.40
CA VAL A 93 2.45 -10.78 14.87
C VAL A 93 1.69 -12.08 14.67
N SER A 94 0.64 -12.27 15.47
CA SER A 94 -0.38 -13.36 15.41
C SER A 94 -0.29 -14.16 14.11
N GLU A 95 0.34 -15.31 14.17
CA GLU A 95 0.61 -16.14 12.99
C GLU A 95 -0.68 -16.39 12.21
N PRO A 96 -0.71 -16.18 10.89
CA PRO A 96 -1.86 -16.53 10.05
C PRO A 96 -2.31 -17.99 10.19
N ARG A 97 -1.40 -18.86 10.66
CA ARG A 97 -1.69 -20.26 10.98
C ARG A 97 -2.69 -20.40 12.12
N SER A 98 -2.58 -19.61 13.19
CA SER A 98 -3.52 -19.68 14.31
C SER A 98 -4.95 -19.29 13.91
N VAL A 99 -5.10 -18.27 13.06
CA VAL A 99 -6.42 -17.86 12.56
C VAL A 99 -7.00 -18.91 11.61
N ALA A 100 -6.19 -19.47 10.71
CA ALA A 100 -6.63 -20.55 9.83
C ALA A 100 -7.08 -21.82 10.59
N ASP A 101 -6.37 -22.16 11.68
CA ASP A 101 -6.69 -23.29 12.54
C ASP A 101 -8.00 -23.05 13.31
N ILE A 102 -8.21 -21.84 13.84
CA ILE A 102 -9.46 -21.47 14.51
C ILE A 102 -10.64 -21.54 13.54
N LEU A 103 -10.46 -21.08 12.28
CA LEU A 103 -11.50 -21.17 11.25
C LEU A 103 -11.84 -22.62 10.85
N ASN A 104 -10.97 -23.59 11.12
CA ASN A 104 -11.23 -25.02 10.97
C ASN A 104 -11.88 -25.64 12.23
N GLY A 105 -11.93 -24.90 13.34
CA GLY A 105 -12.49 -25.36 14.61
C GLY A 105 -14.01 -25.51 14.59
N LYS A 106 -14.54 -26.25 15.57
CA LYS A 106 -16.00 -26.52 15.67
C LYS A 106 -16.77 -25.39 16.33
N ASP A 107 -16.13 -24.51 17.10
CA ASP A 107 -16.77 -23.43 17.86
C ASP A 107 -17.06 -22.20 16.98
N PRO A 108 -18.35 -21.87 16.70
CA PRO A 108 -18.72 -20.71 15.90
C PRO A 108 -18.30 -19.38 16.55
N ALA A 109 -18.27 -19.31 17.89
CA ALA A 109 -17.87 -18.09 18.59
C ALA A 109 -16.39 -17.78 18.37
N ALA A 110 -15.54 -18.80 18.46
CA ALA A 110 -14.11 -18.68 18.17
C ALA A 110 -13.89 -18.30 16.69
N ARG A 111 -14.63 -18.91 15.73
CA ARG A 111 -14.53 -18.56 14.32
C ARG A 111 -14.95 -17.12 14.04
N ARG A 112 -16.02 -16.60 14.68
CA ARG A 112 -16.39 -15.17 14.58
C ARG A 112 -15.29 -14.24 15.11
N ALA A 113 -14.71 -14.58 16.26
CA ALA A 113 -13.60 -13.81 16.83
C ALA A 113 -12.38 -13.80 15.87
N ALA A 114 -12.07 -14.94 15.24
CA ALA A 114 -11.01 -15.07 14.25
C ALA A 114 -11.28 -14.18 13.03
N ILE A 115 -12.51 -14.17 12.49
CA ILE A 115 -12.87 -13.26 11.38
C ILE A 115 -12.69 -11.79 11.80
N LEU A 116 -13.12 -11.40 13.02
CA LEU A 116 -12.93 -10.03 13.49
C LEU A 116 -11.46 -9.64 13.58
N ALA A 117 -10.59 -10.54 14.00
CA ALA A 117 -9.15 -10.31 14.10
C ALA A 117 -8.51 -10.02 12.72
N LEU A 118 -9.09 -10.52 11.61
CA LEU A 118 -8.61 -10.27 10.26
C LEU A 118 -8.67 -8.78 9.83
N ARG A 119 -9.39 -7.93 10.57
CA ARG A 119 -9.38 -6.47 10.33
C ARG A 119 -8.00 -5.83 10.49
N ALA A 120 -7.18 -6.38 11.38
CA ALA A 120 -5.83 -5.90 11.63
C ALA A 120 -4.78 -6.55 10.72
N VAL A 121 -5.20 -7.54 9.92
CA VAL A 121 -4.32 -8.29 9.03
C VAL A 121 -4.27 -7.63 7.65
N GLU A 122 -3.11 -7.69 7.02
CA GLU A 122 -2.91 -7.18 5.67
C GLU A 122 -3.87 -7.84 4.66
N PRO A 123 -4.48 -7.08 3.72
CA PRO A 123 -5.46 -7.62 2.77
C PRO A 123 -5.03 -8.90 2.05
N ARG A 124 -3.77 -8.99 1.64
CA ARG A 124 -3.22 -10.18 0.96
C ARG A 124 -3.33 -11.47 1.78
N LYS A 125 -3.21 -11.35 3.09
CA LYS A 125 -3.31 -12.48 4.03
C LYS A 125 -4.75 -12.68 4.51
N ALA A 126 -5.51 -11.59 4.65
CA ALA A 126 -6.88 -11.63 5.15
C ALA A 126 -7.88 -12.18 4.11
N LEU A 127 -7.78 -11.78 2.84
CA LEU A 127 -8.76 -12.12 1.80
C LEU A 127 -8.96 -13.63 1.61
N PRO A 128 -7.93 -14.48 1.52
CA PRO A 128 -8.13 -15.93 1.39
C PRO A 128 -8.87 -16.53 2.60
N LEU A 129 -8.58 -16.02 3.81
CA LEU A 129 -9.23 -16.48 5.02
C LEU A 129 -10.68 -15.98 5.12
N LEU A 130 -10.95 -14.76 4.66
CA LEU A 130 -12.32 -14.23 4.56
C LEU A 130 -13.13 -15.00 3.52
N GLN A 131 -12.56 -15.34 2.37
CA GLN A 131 -13.21 -16.19 1.36
C GLN A 131 -13.63 -17.56 1.94
N LYS A 132 -12.76 -18.13 2.79
CA LYS A 132 -13.11 -19.35 3.52
C LYS A 132 -14.25 -19.10 4.51
N GLY A 133 -14.22 -17.99 5.25
CA GLY A 133 -15.29 -17.62 6.19
C GLY A 133 -16.64 -17.35 5.51
N ILE A 134 -16.65 -16.87 4.27
CA ILE A 134 -17.88 -16.70 3.46
C ILE A 134 -18.57 -18.04 3.16
N GLN A 135 -17.83 -19.14 3.21
CA GLN A 135 -18.36 -20.49 2.99
C GLN A 135 -18.62 -21.24 4.30
N ASP A 136 -18.56 -20.56 5.46
CA ASP A 136 -18.76 -21.18 6.77
C ASP A 136 -20.18 -21.75 6.93
N SER A 137 -20.33 -22.79 7.75
CA SER A 137 -21.63 -23.37 8.09
C SER A 137 -22.50 -22.44 8.96
N ASP A 138 -21.87 -21.59 9.79
CA ASP A 138 -22.56 -20.63 10.66
C ASP A 138 -22.89 -19.33 9.90
N GLU A 139 -24.15 -18.92 9.92
CA GLU A 139 -24.63 -17.73 9.19
C GLU A 139 -23.97 -16.44 9.66
N GLN A 140 -23.71 -16.30 10.96
CA GLN A 140 -23.10 -15.08 11.50
C GLN A 140 -21.63 -14.97 11.09
N VAL A 141 -20.90 -16.10 11.02
CA VAL A 141 -19.53 -16.14 10.49
C VAL A 141 -19.52 -15.73 9.02
N ARG A 142 -20.43 -16.29 8.20
CA ARG A 142 -20.54 -15.93 6.78
C ARG A 142 -20.80 -14.45 6.57
N LEU A 143 -21.81 -13.91 7.26
CA LEU A 143 -22.20 -12.51 7.13
C LEU A 143 -21.08 -11.56 7.53
N LEU A 144 -20.39 -11.88 8.64
CA LEU A 144 -19.27 -11.09 9.13
C LEU A 144 -18.08 -11.12 8.15
N ALA A 145 -17.74 -12.31 7.63
CA ALA A 145 -16.69 -12.47 6.65
C ALA A 145 -17.00 -11.70 5.35
N GLN A 146 -18.25 -11.79 4.85
CA GLN A 146 -18.70 -11.05 3.67
C GLN A 146 -18.61 -9.54 3.88
N THR A 147 -19.03 -9.07 5.06
CA THR A 147 -18.97 -7.64 5.38
C THR A 147 -17.53 -7.12 5.36
N GLN A 148 -16.61 -7.84 5.98
CA GLN A 148 -15.20 -7.43 6.00
C GLN A 148 -14.56 -7.54 4.61
N PHE A 149 -14.87 -8.57 3.85
CA PHE A 149 -14.40 -8.73 2.48
C PHE A 149 -14.83 -7.53 1.62
N ASN A 150 -16.10 -7.15 1.69
CA ASN A 150 -16.64 -5.99 0.97
C ASN A 150 -16.00 -4.66 1.43
N GLN A 151 -15.70 -4.51 2.73
CA GLN A 151 -15.01 -3.32 3.24
C GLN A 151 -13.59 -3.19 2.69
N ILE A 152 -12.86 -4.30 2.56
CA ILE A 152 -11.51 -4.30 1.95
C ILE A 152 -11.61 -3.87 0.48
N ILE A 153 -12.54 -4.45 -0.29
CA ILE A 153 -12.73 -4.08 -1.71
C ILE A 153 -13.07 -2.60 -1.84
N ALA A 154 -14.07 -2.12 -1.10
CA ALA A 154 -14.48 -0.73 -1.14
C ALA A 154 -13.33 0.23 -0.78
N GLY A 155 -12.46 -0.17 0.16
CA GLY A 155 -11.27 0.60 0.52
C GLY A 155 -10.23 0.67 -0.61
N LEU A 156 -10.02 -0.44 -1.33
CA LEU A 156 -9.12 -0.50 -2.48
C LEU A 156 -9.65 0.34 -3.65
N GLU A 157 -10.92 0.18 -4.00
CA GLU A 157 -11.57 0.95 -5.07
C GLU A 157 -11.63 2.44 -4.74
N GLY A 158 -11.88 2.79 -3.47
CA GLY A 158 -11.87 4.17 -3.00
C GLY A 158 -10.51 4.84 -3.18
N ARG A 159 -9.41 4.10 -2.93
CA ARG A 159 -8.05 4.59 -3.19
C ARG A 159 -7.79 4.80 -4.69
N VAL A 160 -8.22 3.88 -5.55
CA VAL A 160 -8.12 4.05 -7.00
C VAL A 160 -8.82 5.33 -7.43
N LYS A 161 -10.09 5.52 -7.05
CA LYS A 161 -10.86 6.72 -7.41
C LYS A 161 -10.23 8.02 -6.91
N SER A 162 -9.66 8.01 -5.69
CA SER A 162 -8.95 9.17 -5.14
C SER A 162 -7.71 9.52 -5.96
N LEU A 163 -6.89 8.52 -6.30
CA LEU A 163 -5.68 8.72 -7.09
C LEU A 163 -5.99 9.11 -8.53
N GLU A 164 -7.04 8.56 -9.14
CA GLU A 164 -7.52 8.98 -10.46
C GLU A 164 -7.92 10.46 -10.45
N ALA A 165 -8.68 10.89 -9.44
CA ALA A 165 -9.08 12.28 -9.30
C ALA A 165 -7.89 13.24 -9.14
N GLU A 166 -6.84 12.82 -8.39
CA GLU A 166 -5.61 13.59 -8.23
C GLU A 166 -4.82 13.73 -9.55
N LEU A 167 -4.94 12.76 -10.46
CA LEU A 167 -4.23 12.72 -11.74
C LEU A 167 -5.01 13.34 -12.92
N VAL A 168 -6.22 13.86 -12.68
CA VAL A 168 -7.03 14.54 -13.72
C VAL A 168 -6.30 15.77 -14.27
N SER A 169 -5.60 16.52 -13.40
CA SER A 169 -4.96 17.77 -13.77
C SER A 169 -3.43 17.69 -13.70
N PRO A 170 -2.70 18.24 -14.72
CA PRO A 170 -1.25 18.37 -14.64
C PRO A 170 -0.81 19.36 -13.53
N PRO A 171 0.39 19.21 -12.97
CA PRO A 171 1.39 18.21 -13.31
C PRO A 171 1.11 16.83 -12.71
N ARG A 172 1.27 15.78 -13.50
CA ARG A 172 1.16 14.40 -13.02
C ARG A 172 2.48 13.98 -12.38
N HIS A 173 2.47 13.86 -11.07
CA HIS A 173 3.67 13.50 -10.32
C HIS A 173 3.99 12.01 -10.44
N LEU A 174 5.25 11.68 -10.70
CA LEU A 174 5.74 10.30 -10.86
C LEU A 174 5.25 9.36 -9.74
N ASN A 175 5.30 9.81 -8.49
CA ASN A 175 4.87 8.99 -7.35
C ASN A 175 3.37 8.66 -7.41
N ARG A 176 2.52 9.57 -7.91
CA ARG A 176 1.08 9.32 -8.06
C ARG A 176 0.77 8.35 -9.19
N LEU A 177 1.51 8.45 -10.30
CA LEU A 177 1.41 7.49 -11.40
C LEU A 177 1.76 6.08 -10.91
N LEU A 178 2.87 5.93 -10.18
CA LEU A 178 3.29 4.65 -9.61
C LEU A 178 2.28 4.11 -8.62
N LEU A 179 1.77 4.94 -7.70
CA LEU A 179 0.79 4.52 -6.71
C LEU A 179 -0.51 4.02 -7.37
N LEU A 180 -1.01 4.71 -8.38
CA LEU A 180 -2.21 4.29 -9.09
C LEU A 180 -1.97 3.00 -9.88
N ALA A 181 -0.84 2.88 -10.59
CA ALA A 181 -0.47 1.64 -11.28
C ALA A 181 -0.35 0.46 -10.29
N GLU A 182 0.21 0.70 -9.11
CA GLU A 182 0.30 -0.32 -8.06
C GLU A 182 -1.07 -0.74 -7.52
N GLN A 183 -2.02 0.20 -7.34
CA GLN A 183 -3.38 -0.15 -6.91
C GLN A 183 -4.11 -1.00 -7.97
N TYR A 184 -3.98 -0.69 -9.27
CA TYR A 184 -4.54 -1.54 -10.31
C TYR A 184 -3.91 -2.94 -10.32
N HIS A 185 -2.57 -3.02 -10.20
CA HIS A 185 -1.89 -4.30 -10.08
C HIS A 185 -2.35 -5.07 -8.83
N GLU A 186 -2.53 -4.39 -7.70
CA GLU A 186 -2.98 -5.02 -6.44
C GLU A 186 -4.37 -5.63 -6.57
N LEU A 187 -5.33 -4.95 -7.20
CA LEU A 187 -6.66 -5.49 -7.48
C LEU A 187 -6.60 -6.78 -8.30
N VAL A 188 -5.73 -6.81 -9.31
CA VAL A 188 -5.51 -8.02 -10.13
C VAL A 188 -4.82 -9.11 -9.33
N TYR A 189 -3.78 -8.76 -8.57
CA TYR A 189 -3.01 -9.71 -7.76
C TYR A 189 -3.85 -10.41 -6.70
N LEU A 190 -4.76 -9.68 -6.06
CA LEU A 190 -5.67 -10.20 -5.04
C LEU A 190 -6.82 -11.04 -5.63
N GLY A 191 -6.91 -11.17 -6.96
CA GLY A 191 -7.99 -11.90 -7.61
C GLY A 191 -9.36 -11.23 -7.47
N LEU A 192 -9.39 -9.91 -7.26
CA LEU A 192 -10.62 -9.13 -7.13
C LEU A 192 -11.16 -8.64 -8.48
N ALA A 193 -10.35 -8.77 -9.53
CA ALA A 193 -10.72 -8.44 -10.90
C ALA A 193 -11.24 -9.69 -11.64
N THR A 194 -12.37 -9.57 -12.34
CA THR A 194 -12.81 -10.55 -13.33
C THR A 194 -11.87 -10.56 -14.54
N ASP A 195 -11.93 -11.54 -15.41
CA ASP A 195 -11.03 -11.60 -16.57
C ASP A 195 -11.12 -10.35 -17.46
N GLU A 196 -12.31 -9.77 -17.62
CA GLU A 196 -12.55 -8.54 -18.38
C GLU A 196 -11.94 -7.33 -17.64
N THR A 197 -12.23 -7.17 -16.36
CA THR A 197 -11.70 -6.06 -15.55
C THR A 197 -10.21 -6.17 -15.32
N LYS A 198 -9.65 -7.39 -15.26
CA LYS A 198 -8.22 -7.65 -15.21
C LYS A 198 -7.49 -7.03 -16.41
N THR A 199 -8.02 -7.25 -17.61
CA THR A 199 -7.45 -6.68 -18.84
C THR A 199 -7.47 -5.14 -18.80
N ILE A 200 -8.58 -4.56 -18.35
CA ILE A 200 -8.73 -3.10 -18.21
C ILE A 200 -7.73 -2.55 -17.19
N TYR A 201 -7.65 -3.15 -16.00
CA TYR A 201 -6.76 -2.67 -14.93
C TYR A 201 -5.29 -2.78 -15.31
N LEU A 202 -4.88 -3.89 -15.95
CA LEU A 202 -3.51 -4.03 -16.43
C LEU A 202 -3.20 -3.06 -17.57
N GLY A 203 -4.16 -2.83 -18.48
CA GLY A 203 -4.03 -1.81 -19.54
C GLY A 203 -3.79 -0.42 -18.95
N ARG A 204 -4.61 -0.03 -17.97
CA ARG A 204 -4.45 1.25 -17.26
C ARG A 204 -3.12 1.34 -16.52
N ALA A 205 -2.71 0.27 -15.85
CA ALA A 205 -1.40 0.22 -15.19
C ALA A 205 -0.26 0.43 -16.18
N PHE A 206 -0.31 -0.18 -17.38
CA PHE A 206 0.71 -0.01 -18.40
C PHE A 206 0.75 1.42 -18.96
N GLU A 207 -0.39 2.06 -19.22
CA GLU A 207 -0.45 3.47 -19.65
C GLU A 207 0.26 4.38 -18.64
N LEU A 208 -0.05 4.20 -17.34
CA LEU A 208 0.58 4.98 -16.26
C LEU A 208 2.09 4.72 -16.16
N LEU A 209 2.51 3.46 -16.31
CA LEU A 209 3.92 3.07 -16.23
C LEU A 209 4.71 3.54 -17.45
N GLU A 210 4.09 3.65 -18.63
CA GLU A 210 4.69 4.23 -19.82
C GLU A 210 4.94 5.73 -19.62
N GLU A 211 3.94 6.47 -19.13
CA GLU A 211 4.09 7.89 -18.76
C GLU A 211 5.19 8.06 -17.68
N ALA A 212 5.22 7.20 -16.66
CA ALA A 212 6.23 7.22 -15.62
C ALA A 212 7.64 6.92 -16.18
N THR A 213 7.76 6.02 -17.15
CA THR A 213 9.03 5.70 -17.82
C THR A 213 9.53 6.88 -18.65
N HIS A 214 8.64 7.60 -19.33
CA HIS A 214 9.02 8.82 -20.05
C HIS A 214 9.53 9.91 -19.10
N ALA A 215 8.91 10.05 -17.92
CA ALA A 215 9.33 11.02 -16.92
C ALA A 215 10.64 10.62 -16.22
N ALA A 216 10.91 9.32 -16.05
CA ALA A 216 12.07 8.79 -15.33
C ALA A 216 12.55 7.45 -15.94
N PRO A 217 13.27 7.47 -17.07
CA PRO A 217 13.64 6.25 -17.82
C PRO A 217 14.52 5.27 -17.03
N ASP A 218 15.30 5.78 -16.10
CA ASP A 218 16.25 4.99 -15.31
C ASP A 218 15.68 4.53 -13.95
N ASN A 219 14.40 4.80 -13.70
CA ASN A 219 13.78 4.45 -12.43
C ASN A 219 13.47 2.95 -12.36
N THR A 220 14.23 2.25 -11.50
CA THR A 220 14.10 0.80 -11.31
C THR A 220 12.77 0.38 -10.69
N SER A 221 12.12 1.25 -9.89
CA SER A 221 10.80 0.95 -9.30
C SER A 221 9.70 0.92 -10.38
N VAL A 222 9.76 1.83 -11.37
CA VAL A 222 8.87 1.82 -12.54
C VAL A 222 9.02 0.52 -13.31
N CYS A 223 10.27 0.15 -13.64
CA CYS A 223 10.56 -1.07 -14.36
C CYS A 223 10.11 -2.32 -13.60
N PHE A 224 10.35 -2.37 -12.29
CA PHE A 224 9.97 -3.52 -11.46
C PHE A 224 8.44 -3.69 -11.38
N LEU A 225 7.69 -2.60 -11.26
CA LEU A 225 6.23 -2.65 -11.30
C LEU A 225 5.72 -3.09 -12.68
N ALA A 226 6.37 -2.62 -13.75
CA ALA A 226 6.07 -3.07 -15.12
C ALA A 226 6.29 -4.58 -15.31
N VAL A 227 7.35 -5.14 -14.74
CA VAL A 227 7.60 -6.61 -14.71
C VAL A 227 6.45 -7.34 -14.03
N LYS A 228 6.01 -6.89 -12.87
CA LYS A 228 4.89 -7.52 -12.14
C LYS A 228 3.58 -7.47 -12.94
N CYS A 229 3.28 -6.33 -13.56
CA CYS A 229 2.12 -6.20 -14.43
C CYS A 229 2.22 -7.12 -15.66
N ALA A 230 3.40 -7.21 -16.28
CA ALA A 230 3.66 -8.05 -17.44
C ALA A 230 3.44 -9.53 -17.12
N LEU A 231 3.92 -10.01 -15.98
CA LEU A 231 3.67 -11.38 -15.51
C LEU A 231 2.17 -11.67 -15.34
N LYS A 232 1.43 -10.77 -14.72
CA LYS A 232 -0.02 -10.92 -14.55
C LYS A 232 -0.80 -10.84 -15.87
N ALA A 233 -0.25 -10.14 -16.86
CA ALA A 233 -0.80 -10.07 -18.22
C ALA A 233 -0.36 -11.24 -19.12
N GLY A 234 0.54 -12.12 -18.65
CA GLY A 234 1.12 -13.19 -19.46
C GLY A 234 2.13 -12.70 -20.54
N GLN A 235 2.60 -11.45 -20.44
CA GLN A 235 3.58 -10.85 -21.38
C GLN A 235 5.01 -11.23 -20.94
N LEU A 236 5.37 -12.50 -21.09
CA LEU A 236 6.60 -13.05 -20.53
C LEU A 236 7.87 -12.43 -21.11
N GLU A 237 7.90 -12.11 -22.41
CA GLU A 237 9.04 -11.44 -23.05
C GLU A 237 9.28 -10.04 -22.47
N ARG A 238 8.20 -9.28 -22.24
CA ARG A 238 8.28 -7.96 -21.61
C ARG A 238 8.81 -8.06 -20.17
N ALA A 239 8.36 -9.08 -19.43
CA ALA A 239 8.85 -9.36 -18.08
C ALA A 239 10.35 -9.71 -18.08
N ARG A 240 10.82 -10.56 -19.01
CA ARG A 240 12.24 -10.90 -19.16
C ARG A 240 13.10 -9.67 -19.43
N ALA A 241 12.70 -8.85 -20.41
CA ALA A 241 13.43 -7.63 -20.76
C ALA A 241 13.55 -6.69 -19.53
N GLY A 242 12.47 -6.55 -18.75
CA GLY A 242 12.49 -5.77 -17.52
C GLY A 242 13.42 -6.34 -16.45
N LEU A 243 13.44 -7.68 -16.24
CA LEU A 243 14.36 -8.31 -15.29
C LEU A 243 15.83 -8.15 -15.72
N GLU A 244 16.10 -8.23 -17.03
CA GLU A 244 17.46 -8.01 -17.55
C GLU A 244 17.92 -6.55 -17.34
N PHE A 245 17.03 -5.57 -17.57
CA PHE A 245 17.30 -4.16 -17.25
C PHE A 245 17.63 -3.98 -15.77
N LEU A 246 16.82 -4.54 -14.86
CA LEU A 246 17.05 -4.46 -13.41
C LEU A 246 18.39 -5.11 -13.01
N ARG A 247 18.75 -6.23 -13.63
CA ARG A 247 20.05 -6.88 -13.44
C ARG A 247 21.19 -5.96 -13.88
N LYS A 248 21.09 -5.31 -15.03
CA LYS A 248 22.09 -4.32 -15.50
C LYS A 248 22.20 -3.11 -14.58
N LYS A 249 21.11 -2.77 -13.84
CA LYS A 249 21.10 -1.71 -12.82
C LYS A 249 21.61 -2.18 -11.45
N GLY A 250 22.10 -3.40 -11.34
CA GLY A 250 22.76 -3.92 -10.13
C GLY A 250 21.82 -4.62 -9.14
N TRP A 251 20.59 -4.96 -9.53
CA TRP A 251 19.72 -5.77 -8.67
C TRP A 251 20.28 -7.19 -8.52
N SER A 252 20.27 -7.69 -7.29
CA SER A 252 20.85 -9.01 -6.99
C SER A 252 19.99 -10.15 -7.53
N ALA A 253 20.63 -11.28 -7.83
CA ALA A 253 19.95 -12.49 -8.28
C ALA A 253 18.96 -13.03 -7.22
N GLU A 254 19.18 -12.74 -5.95
CA GLU A 254 18.29 -13.12 -4.85
C GLU A 254 16.92 -12.41 -4.96
N VAL A 255 16.93 -11.14 -5.35
CA VAL A 255 15.71 -10.33 -5.52
C VAL A 255 14.99 -10.68 -6.82
N LEU A 256 15.73 -10.93 -7.90
CA LEU A 256 15.18 -11.22 -9.23
C LEU A 256 14.80 -12.69 -9.40
N GLY A 257 15.47 -13.60 -8.71
CA GLY A 257 15.29 -15.04 -8.84
C GLY A 257 13.85 -15.54 -8.70
N PRO A 258 13.06 -15.11 -7.71
CA PRO A 258 11.64 -15.52 -7.60
C PRO A 258 10.80 -15.17 -8.85
N TRP A 259 11.09 -14.04 -9.49
CA TRP A 259 10.39 -13.60 -10.71
C TRP A 259 10.85 -14.36 -11.94
N GLU A 260 12.13 -14.71 -12.01
CA GLU A 260 12.67 -15.61 -13.04
C GLU A 260 12.07 -17.01 -12.91
N ALA A 261 11.90 -17.49 -11.68
CA ALA A 261 11.24 -18.77 -11.40
C ALA A 261 9.75 -18.73 -11.80
N GLU A 262 9.05 -17.61 -11.55
CA GLU A 262 7.64 -17.44 -11.99
C GLU A 262 7.54 -17.48 -13.52
N ILE A 263 8.47 -16.84 -14.26
CA ILE A 263 8.52 -16.93 -15.72
C ILE A 263 8.72 -18.38 -16.17
N ALA A 264 9.73 -19.06 -15.65
CA ALA A 264 10.02 -20.46 -16.00
C ALA A 264 8.83 -21.39 -15.72
N PHE A 265 8.10 -21.16 -14.61
CA PHE A 265 6.89 -21.88 -14.27
C PHE A 265 5.77 -21.65 -15.30
N LEU A 266 5.54 -20.40 -15.69
CA LEU A 266 4.51 -20.05 -16.68
C LEU A 266 4.82 -20.58 -18.07
N GLU A 267 6.09 -20.70 -18.44
CA GLU A 267 6.57 -21.29 -19.69
C GLU A 267 6.63 -22.82 -19.64
N ARG A 268 6.40 -23.42 -18.46
CA ARG A 268 6.56 -24.84 -18.20
C ARG A 268 7.99 -25.36 -18.45
N ASP A 269 8.98 -24.49 -18.32
CA ASP A 269 10.40 -24.87 -18.34
C ASP A 269 10.83 -25.31 -16.93
N TRP A 270 10.55 -26.60 -16.67
CA TRP A 270 10.82 -27.20 -15.35
C TRP A 270 12.30 -27.30 -15.02
N GLU A 271 13.14 -27.41 -16.04
CA GLU A 271 14.60 -27.45 -15.85
C GLU A 271 15.13 -26.10 -15.39
N LEU A 272 14.74 -25.03 -16.09
CA LEU A 272 15.10 -23.66 -15.70
C LEU A 272 14.55 -23.31 -14.32
N LEU A 273 13.27 -23.67 -14.05
CA LEU A 273 12.64 -23.46 -12.75
C LEU A 273 13.48 -24.10 -11.64
N THR A 274 13.77 -25.40 -11.77
CA THR A 274 14.53 -26.15 -10.76
C THR A 274 15.94 -25.57 -10.57
N ARG A 275 16.60 -25.18 -11.65
CA ARG A 275 17.93 -24.55 -11.62
C ARG A 275 17.89 -23.20 -10.88
N THR A 276 16.86 -22.39 -11.16
CA THR A 276 16.67 -21.08 -10.51
C THR A 276 16.36 -21.24 -9.02
N LEU A 277 15.48 -22.18 -8.66
CA LEU A 277 15.15 -22.47 -7.28
C LEU A 277 16.36 -22.97 -6.47
N ARG A 278 17.20 -23.84 -7.04
CA ARG A 278 18.44 -24.27 -6.38
C ARG A 278 19.41 -23.13 -6.12
N LYS A 279 19.52 -22.17 -7.05
CA LYS A 279 20.34 -20.97 -6.85
C LYS A 279 19.83 -20.12 -5.68
N ILE A 280 18.51 -19.92 -5.58
CA ILE A 280 17.91 -19.15 -4.51
C ILE A 280 18.08 -19.87 -3.16
N ASP A 281 17.90 -21.20 -3.11
CA ASP A 281 18.08 -21.99 -1.88
C ASP A 281 19.53 -21.93 -1.37
N ALA A 282 20.49 -21.97 -2.28
CA ALA A 282 21.92 -21.87 -1.94
C ALA A 282 22.31 -20.53 -1.28
N THR A 283 21.55 -19.45 -1.51
CA THR A 283 21.79 -18.15 -0.88
C THR A 283 21.21 -18.05 0.54
N GLY A 284 20.40 -19.03 0.97
CA GLY A 284 19.74 -19.02 2.29
C GLY A 284 18.68 -17.92 2.46
N ALA A 285 18.36 -17.19 1.40
CA ALA A 285 17.48 -16.01 1.41
C ALA A 285 15.98 -16.35 1.34
N LEU A 286 15.61 -17.64 1.35
CA LEU A 286 14.20 -18.06 1.25
C LEU A 286 13.39 -17.72 2.51
N PRO A 287 12.35 -16.91 2.40
CA PRO A 287 11.39 -16.73 3.49
C PRO A 287 10.76 -18.07 3.86
N GLY A 288 10.60 -18.36 5.17
CA GLY A 288 10.07 -19.62 5.67
C GLY A 288 8.70 -20.00 5.08
N VAL A 289 7.87 -18.99 4.74
CA VAL A 289 6.55 -19.18 4.10
C VAL A 289 6.65 -19.81 2.70
N LEU A 290 7.75 -19.58 1.98
CA LEU A 290 7.99 -20.13 0.64
C LEU A 290 8.68 -21.50 0.66
N ARG A 291 9.17 -21.97 1.82
CA ARG A 291 9.89 -23.24 1.91
C ARG A 291 9.04 -24.45 1.48
N GLY A 292 7.80 -24.54 1.93
CA GLY A 292 6.94 -25.68 1.58
C GLY A 292 6.76 -25.88 0.06
N PRO A 293 6.30 -24.85 -0.70
CA PRO A 293 6.28 -24.92 -2.16
C PRO A 293 7.64 -25.19 -2.80
N PHE A 294 8.71 -24.61 -2.27
CA PHE A 294 10.08 -24.82 -2.76
C PHE A 294 10.53 -26.25 -2.59
N ASP A 295 10.37 -26.83 -1.39
CA ASP A 295 10.73 -28.21 -1.10
C ASP A 295 9.99 -29.20 -1.98
N PHE A 296 8.72 -28.91 -2.30
CA PHE A 296 7.93 -29.71 -3.24
C PHE A 296 8.59 -29.77 -4.63
N TRP A 297 8.97 -28.63 -5.19
CA TRP A 297 9.60 -28.57 -6.51
C TRP A 297 11.02 -29.12 -6.53
N LEU A 298 11.79 -28.93 -5.45
CA LEU A 298 13.13 -29.48 -5.34
C LEU A 298 13.14 -30.97 -5.09
N ALA A 299 12.13 -31.53 -4.40
CA ALA A 299 12.00 -32.98 -4.19
C ALA A 299 11.61 -33.72 -5.47
N GLY A 300 10.68 -33.16 -6.26
CA GLY A 300 10.27 -33.74 -7.55
C GLY A 300 11.36 -33.76 -8.62
N ALA A 301 12.41 -32.94 -8.47
CA ALA A 301 13.57 -32.93 -9.38
C ALA A 301 14.66 -33.95 -9.04
N LYS A 302 14.46 -34.75 -7.97
CA LYS A 302 15.38 -35.82 -7.57
C LYS A 302 14.91 -37.22 -8.02
N SER A 303 13.70 -37.31 -8.57
CA SER A 303 13.13 -38.51 -9.18
C SER A 303 13.26 -38.46 -10.71
#